data_9f5fd9402ba3243bd5202e2d813a9972
#
_entry.id   9f5fd9402ba3243bd5202e2d813a9972
#
_cell.length_a   1.000
_cell.length_b   1.000
_cell.length_c   1.000
_cell.angle_alpha   90.00
_cell.angle_beta   90.00
_cell.angle_gamma   90.00
#
_symmetry.space_group_name_H-M   'P 1'
#
loop_
_entity.id
_entity.type
_entity.pdbx_description
1 polymer ?
#
loop_
_entity_poly.entity_id
_entity_poly.type
_entity_poly.pdbx_seq_one_letter_code
_entity_poly.pdbx_strand_id
1 'polypeptide(L)'
;NVRTDTDEYKIVCGGNNIYKGMKSVLALPGALIKWHGEGEFTKLAKVKIRGVESNGMLCAAEEVDLPDSYFVEEGVVDLGNKVKVGEPLAEIFGLDDVIIDIDNKSITHRSDLWGHYGMAREVAAILNKKLGLLKNEELSEGKEVNLKIKIEDNENCLRYMGVAFKNIKIEPSPEWMQNLLTAAGVRPINNIVDISNFVMLELGQPTHAFDRKNITDDTIIVKKAKGSVRGAVLRKHRS
;
A
#
# COMPACT_ATOMS: atom_id res chain seq x y z
N ASN A 1 17.47 -19.17 21.74
CA ASN A 1 16.57 -18.52 22.70
C ASN A 1 16.09 -17.19 22.14
N VAL A 2 14.80 -16.91 22.25
CA VAL A 2 14.14 -15.69 21.82
C VAL A 2 13.53 -15.03 23.05
N ARG A 3 13.82 -13.76 23.25
CA ARG A 3 13.33 -12.98 24.39
C ARG A 3 12.27 -12.00 23.95
N THR A 4 11.15 -11.97 24.66
CA THR A 4 10.15 -10.90 24.63
C THR A 4 10.44 -9.89 25.76
N ASP A 5 9.52 -9.00 26.02
CA ASP A 5 9.54 -8.07 27.15
C ASP A 5 9.34 -8.79 28.49
N THR A 6 8.58 -9.88 28.51
CA THR A 6 8.17 -10.60 29.73
C THR A 6 8.88 -11.94 29.91
N ASP A 7 9.15 -12.66 28.82
CA ASP A 7 9.55 -14.07 28.85
C ASP A 7 10.68 -14.40 27.88
N GLU A 8 11.26 -15.58 28.07
CA GLU A 8 12.24 -16.17 27.16
C GLU A 8 11.72 -17.52 26.65
N TYR A 9 11.77 -17.71 25.33
CA TYR A 9 11.26 -18.89 24.64
C TYR A 9 12.39 -19.64 23.95
N LYS A 10 12.35 -20.97 24.04
CA LYS A 10 13.20 -21.85 23.25
C LYS A 10 12.50 -22.14 21.94
N ILE A 11 13.09 -21.70 20.84
CA ILE A 11 12.54 -21.83 19.49
C ILE A 11 13.51 -22.62 18.62
N VAL A 12 13.02 -23.61 17.91
CA VAL A 12 13.75 -24.30 16.84
C VAL A 12 13.40 -23.62 15.53
N CYS A 13 14.38 -23.07 14.85
CA CYS A 13 14.18 -22.33 13.60
C CYS A 13 15.15 -22.82 12.53
N GLY A 14 14.69 -22.88 11.29
CA GLY A 14 15.47 -23.25 10.11
C GLY A 14 15.96 -22.08 9.27
N GLY A 15 15.60 -20.84 9.64
CA GLY A 15 16.02 -19.65 8.89
C GLY A 15 17.54 -19.49 8.84
N ASN A 16 18.06 -19.07 7.68
CA ASN A 16 19.49 -18.96 7.43
C ASN A 16 20.07 -17.58 7.80
N ASN A 17 19.22 -16.59 8.07
CA ASN A 17 19.58 -15.19 8.33
C ASN A 17 19.62 -14.81 9.82
N ILE A 18 19.54 -15.78 10.75
CA ILE A 18 19.43 -15.50 12.18
C ILE A 18 20.79 -15.11 12.77
N TYR A 19 20.81 -14.00 13.49
CA TYR A 19 21.99 -13.55 14.24
C TYR A 19 21.63 -13.05 15.65
N LYS A 20 22.65 -12.98 16.52
CA LYS A 20 22.46 -12.51 17.90
C LYS A 20 22.07 -11.03 17.94
N GLY A 21 20.96 -10.73 18.59
CA GLY A 21 20.42 -9.36 18.70
C GLY A 21 19.43 -8.99 17.60
N MET A 22 19.17 -9.87 16.65
CA MET A 22 18.13 -9.72 15.67
C MET A 22 16.77 -9.56 16.35
N LYS A 23 15.95 -8.64 15.86
CA LYS A 23 14.53 -8.51 16.24
C LYS A 23 13.68 -9.07 15.12
N SER A 24 12.91 -10.09 15.44
CA SER A 24 12.12 -10.84 14.47
C SER A 24 10.70 -11.05 14.97
N VAL A 25 9.82 -11.47 14.07
CA VAL A 25 8.44 -11.80 14.40
C VAL A 25 8.39 -13.17 15.07
N LEU A 26 7.86 -13.22 16.29
CA LEU A 26 7.63 -14.43 17.07
C LEU A 26 6.15 -14.76 17.12
N ALA A 27 5.75 -15.87 16.52
CA ALA A 27 4.43 -16.47 16.74
C ALA A 27 4.47 -17.45 17.92
N LEU A 28 3.63 -17.21 18.92
CA LEU A 28 3.44 -18.08 20.07
C LEU A 28 2.37 -19.14 19.80
N PRO A 29 2.33 -20.25 20.58
CA PRO A 29 1.26 -21.24 20.47
C PRO A 29 -0.11 -20.58 20.64
N GLY A 30 -1.00 -20.82 19.67
CA GLY A 30 -2.31 -20.19 19.57
C GLY A 30 -2.39 -19.07 18.53
N ALA A 31 -1.28 -18.54 18.06
CA ALA A 31 -1.26 -17.58 16.96
C ALA A 31 -1.76 -18.23 15.65
N LEU A 32 -2.37 -17.43 14.81
CA LEU A 32 -2.79 -17.83 13.46
C LEU A 32 -1.71 -17.40 12.47
N ILE A 33 -1.23 -18.35 11.68
CA ILE A 33 -0.19 -18.14 10.66
C ILE A 33 -0.61 -18.80 9.35
N LYS A 34 -0.10 -18.32 8.22
CA LYS A 34 -0.15 -19.03 6.94
C LYS A 34 1.09 -19.89 6.79
N TRP A 35 0.91 -21.19 6.74
CA TRP A 35 2.03 -22.11 6.62
C TRP A 35 2.73 -21.95 5.27
N HIS A 36 3.99 -21.53 5.27
CA HIS A 36 4.75 -21.14 4.06
C HIS A 36 4.09 -20.07 3.19
N GLY A 37 3.26 -19.20 3.79
CA GLY A 37 2.56 -18.14 3.06
C GLY A 37 1.39 -18.60 2.20
N GLU A 38 1.04 -19.88 2.22
CA GLU A 38 0.00 -20.45 1.38
C GLU A 38 -1.19 -20.99 2.19
N GLY A 39 -2.35 -21.04 1.54
CA GLY A 39 -3.57 -21.62 2.11
C GLY A 39 -4.23 -20.77 3.20
N GLU A 40 -5.02 -21.45 4.05
CA GLU A 40 -5.74 -20.78 5.13
C GLU A 40 -4.89 -20.65 6.40
N PHE A 41 -5.27 -19.69 7.24
CA PHE A 41 -4.62 -19.51 8.53
C PHE A 41 -4.74 -20.75 9.42
N THR A 42 -3.61 -21.21 9.90
CA THR A 42 -3.50 -22.37 10.79
C THR A 42 -3.06 -21.94 12.18
N LYS A 43 -3.69 -22.53 13.20
CA LYS A 43 -3.33 -22.25 14.59
C LYS A 43 -2.04 -22.95 14.97
N LEU A 44 -1.03 -22.16 15.36
CA LEU A 44 0.25 -22.69 15.79
C LEU A 44 0.15 -23.49 17.08
N ALA A 45 0.74 -24.67 17.12
CA ALA A 45 0.82 -25.53 18.30
C ALA A 45 2.27 -25.68 18.75
N LYS A 46 2.48 -26.08 20.01
CA LYS A 46 3.80 -26.54 20.48
C LYS A 46 4.17 -27.81 19.74
N VAL A 47 5.38 -27.86 19.22
CA VAL A 47 5.89 -29.01 18.49
C VAL A 47 7.26 -29.44 18.99
N LYS A 48 7.56 -30.73 18.86
CA LYS A 48 8.89 -31.26 19.12
C LYS A 48 9.63 -31.51 17.82
N ILE A 49 10.67 -30.74 17.53
CA ILE A 49 11.45 -30.79 16.30
C ILE A 49 12.83 -31.39 16.64
N ARG A 50 13.15 -32.52 16.00
CA ARG A 50 14.43 -33.23 16.22
C ARG A 50 14.77 -33.46 17.71
N GLY A 51 13.75 -33.82 18.51
CA GLY A 51 13.90 -34.07 19.92
C GLY A 51 13.90 -32.83 20.84
N VAL A 52 13.87 -31.64 20.31
CA VAL A 52 13.83 -30.36 21.04
C VAL A 52 12.41 -29.78 20.96
N GLU A 53 11.87 -29.39 22.12
CA GLU A 53 10.56 -28.71 22.18
C GLU A 53 10.72 -27.25 21.73
N SER A 54 9.90 -26.85 20.75
CA SER A 54 9.79 -25.47 20.26
C SER A 54 8.52 -24.84 20.81
N ASN A 55 8.67 -23.72 21.54
CA ASN A 55 7.56 -23.00 22.17
C ASN A 55 7.05 -21.84 21.30
N GLY A 56 7.04 -22.00 19.99
CA GLY A 56 6.62 -21.02 19.01
C GLY A 56 7.44 -21.12 17.73
N MET A 57 7.36 -20.11 16.90
CA MET A 57 8.03 -20.04 15.60
C MET A 57 8.48 -18.61 15.32
N LEU A 58 9.70 -18.45 14.77
CA LEU A 58 10.06 -17.20 14.09
C LEU A 58 9.51 -17.25 12.68
N CYS A 59 8.80 -16.19 12.29
CA CYS A 59 8.01 -16.18 11.06
C CYS A 59 8.78 -15.56 9.89
N ALA A 60 8.57 -16.12 8.70
CA ALA A 60 8.83 -15.46 7.43
C ALA A 60 7.74 -14.40 7.15
N ALA A 61 7.99 -13.50 6.20
CA ALA A 61 7.07 -12.39 5.92
C ALA A 61 5.71 -12.87 5.41
N GLU A 62 5.72 -13.85 4.52
CA GLU A 62 4.54 -14.46 3.92
C GLU A 62 3.67 -15.25 4.92
N GLU A 63 4.26 -15.73 6.01
CA GLU A 63 3.53 -16.49 7.04
C GLU A 63 2.64 -15.60 7.93
N VAL A 64 2.88 -14.30 7.91
CA VAL A 64 2.16 -13.29 8.70
C VAL A 64 1.64 -12.13 7.85
N ASP A 65 1.54 -12.34 6.52
CA ASP A 65 1.04 -11.38 5.54
C ASP A 65 1.75 -10.00 5.57
N LEU A 66 3.04 -9.98 5.82
CA LEU A 66 3.82 -8.76 5.71
C LEU A 66 4.18 -8.44 4.24
N PRO A 67 4.43 -7.16 3.92
CA PRO A 67 4.84 -6.74 2.59
C PRO A 67 6.11 -7.45 2.09
N ASP A 68 6.22 -7.62 0.77
CA ASP A 68 7.38 -8.25 0.09
C ASP A 68 8.73 -7.59 0.46
N SER A 69 8.74 -6.35 0.94
CA SER A 69 9.94 -5.66 1.42
C SER A 69 10.59 -6.31 2.66
N TYR A 70 9.84 -7.14 3.37
CA TYR A 70 10.32 -7.92 4.52
C TYR A 70 10.64 -9.37 4.16
N PHE A 71 10.45 -9.75 2.90
CA PHE A 71 10.75 -11.11 2.43
C PHE A 71 12.27 -11.36 2.41
N VAL A 72 12.66 -12.49 2.96
CA VAL A 72 14.04 -13.01 2.93
C VAL A 72 13.99 -14.46 2.49
N GLU A 73 14.66 -14.79 1.37
CA GLU A 73 14.71 -16.15 0.84
C GLU A 73 15.28 -17.12 1.89
N GLU A 74 14.52 -18.17 2.20
CA GLU A 74 14.82 -19.16 3.27
C GLU A 74 15.12 -18.51 4.63
N GLY A 75 14.58 -17.33 4.90
CA GLY A 75 14.85 -16.56 6.11
C GLY A 75 13.60 -16.19 6.90
N VAL A 76 13.81 -15.54 8.02
CA VAL A 76 12.77 -14.97 8.88
C VAL A 76 12.82 -13.44 8.82
N VAL A 77 11.72 -12.80 9.16
CA VAL A 77 11.63 -11.32 9.16
C VAL A 77 12.68 -10.71 10.09
N ASP A 78 13.43 -9.74 9.57
CA ASP A 78 14.29 -8.85 10.36
C ASP A 78 13.62 -7.47 10.46
N LEU A 79 13.14 -7.11 11.64
CA LEU A 79 12.49 -5.83 11.92
C LEU A 79 13.50 -4.70 12.21
N GLY A 80 14.78 -5.01 12.22
CA GLY A 80 15.84 -4.05 12.51
C GLY A 80 15.76 -3.44 13.93
N ASN A 81 16.35 -2.27 14.10
CA ASN A 81 16.47 -1.64 15.41
C ASN A 81 15.33 -0.68 15.81
N LYS A 82 14.40 -0.41 14.90
CA LYS A 82 13.34 0.60 15.09
C LYS A 82 12.20 0.14 16.00
N VAL A 83 12.05 -1.17 16.19
CA VAL A 83 10.95 -1.75 16.98
C VAL A 83 11.40 -2.07 18.41
N LYS A 84 10.47 -2.09 19.36
CA LYS A 84 10.73 -2.52 20.73
C LYS A 84 10.52 -4.02 20.85
N VAL A 85 11.27 -4.66 21.76
CA VAL A 85 11.08 -6.08 22.07
C VAL A 85 9.77 -6.25 22.83
N GLY A 86 8.95 -7.23 22.40
CA GLY A 86 7.62 -7.49 22.98
C GLY A 86 6.47 -6.65 22.40
N GLU A 87 6.78 -5.73 21.51
CA GLU A 87 5.75 -4.92 20.83
C GLU A 87 4.90 -5.81 19.90
N PRO A 88 3.56 -5.76 19.98
CA PRO A 88 2.69 -6.54 19.11
C PRO A 88 2.88 -6.17 17.63
N LEU A 89 2.93 -7.19 16.76
CA LEU A 89 3.09 -6.98 15.32
C LEU A 89 2.02 -6.06 14.73
N ALA A 90 0.78 -6.21 15.21
CA ALA A 90 -0.34 -5.38 14.77
C ALA A 90 -0.12 -3.88 15.06
N GLU A 91 0.50 -3.55 16.21
CA GLU A 91 0.81 -2.16 16.56
C GLU A 91 1.97 -1.61 15.70
N ILE A 92 3.02 -2.43 15.48
CA ILE A 92 4.18 -2.04 14.65
C ILE A 92 3.74 -1.65 13.23
N PHE A 93 2.83 -2.41 12.64
CA PHE A 93 2.38 -2.25 11.26
C PHE A 93 1.03 -1.54 11.12
N GLY A 94 0.41 -1.12 12.24
CA GLY A 94 -0.91 -0.49 12.21
C GLY A 94 -2.01 -1.42 11.67
N LEU A 95 -1.91 -2.73 11.95
CA LEU A 95 -2.87 -3.73 11.46
C LEU A 95 -4.13 -3.84 12.34
N ASP A 96 -4.16 -3.14 13.47
CA ASP A 96 -5.35 -3.03 14.33
C ASP A 96 -6.27 -1.93 13.78
N ASP A 97 -6.83 -2.19 12.61
CA ASP A 97 -7.70 -1.26 11.89
C ASP A 97 -9.05 -1.94 11.55
N VAL A 98 -10.03 -1.14 11.18
CA VAL A 98 -11.37 -1.61 10.82
C VAL A 98 -11.62 -1.40 9.34
N ILE A 99 -11.84 -2.49 8.62
CA ILE A 99 -12.28 -2.47 7.23
C ILE A 99 -13.80 -2.43 7.20
N ILE A 100 -14.37 -1.41 6.57
CA ILE A 100 -15.81 -1.28 6.35
C ILE A 100 -16.08 -1.59 4.88
N ASP A 101 -16.69 -2.74 4.63
CA ASP A 101 -17.16 -3.11 3.29
C ASP A 101 -18.53 -2.49 3.04
N ILE A 102 -18.66 -1.71 1.96
CA ILE A 102 -19.87 -0.97 1.62
C ILE A 102 -20.42 -1.47 0.28
N ASP A 103 -21.45 -2.32 0.33
CA ASP A 103 -22.24 -2.68 -0.86
C ASP A 103 -23.54 -1.86 -0.89
N ASN A 104 -23.54 -0.77 -1.64
CA ASN A 104 -24.73 0.07 -1.83
C ASN A 104 -24.86 0.53 -3.27
N LYS A 105 -25.75 -0.10 -4.01
CA LYS A 105 -26.03 0.21 -5.44
C LYS A 105 -26.63 1.58 -5.67
N SER A 106 -27.27 2.20 -4.67
CA SER A 106 -27.88 3.52 -4.81
C SER A 106 -26.89 4.69 -4.80
N ILE A 107 -25.61 4.46 -4.47
CA ILE A 107 -24.58 5.51 -4.46
C ILE A 107 -23.71 5.54 -5.72
N THR A 108 -23.98 4.71 -6.72
CA THR A 108 -23.15 4.60 -7.94
C THR A 108 -23.07 5.89 -8.76
N HIS A 109 -24.05 6.78 -8.64
CA HIS A 109 -24.04 8.11 -9.28
C HIS A 109 -23.24 9.16 -8.49
N ARG A 110 -22.82 8.85 -7.28
CA ARG A 110 -22.07 9.72 -6.38
C ARG A 110 -20.58 9.46 -6.52
N SER A 111 -19.93 10.12 -7.47
CA SER A 111 -18.49 9.97 -7.73
C SER A 111 -17.62 10.36 -6.53
N ASP A 112 -18.08 11.24 -5.67
CA ASP A 112 -17.42 11.65 -4.44
C ASP A 112 -17.31 10.52 -3.40
N LEU A 113 -18.21 9.54 -3.43
CA LEU A 113 -18.22 8.40 -2.51
C LEU A 113 -17.29 7.25 -2.93
N TRP A 114 -16.58 7.39 -4.03
CA TRP A 114 -15.53 6.45 -4.45
C TRP A 114 -14.17 6.74 -3.80
N GLY A 115 -14.12 7.68 -2.88
CA GLY A 115 -12.93 8.01 -2.08
C GLY A 115 -13.27 8.11 -0.59
N HIS A 116 -12.25 7.81 0.23
CA HIS A 116 -12.39 7.81 1.69
C HIS A 116 -12.89 9.16 2.24
N TYR A 117 -12.42 10.28 1.67
CA TYR A 117 -12.84 11.60 2.13
C TYR A 117 -14.32 11.88 1.84
N GLY A 118 -14.81 11.46 0.67
CA GLY A 118 -16.23 11.57 0.33
C GLY A 118 -17.10 10.72 1.25
N MET A 119 -16.69 9.48 1.51
CA MET A 119 -17.37 8.61 2.48
C MET A 119 -17.34 9.18 3.90
N ALA A 120 -16.19 9.71 4.33
CA ALA A 120 -16.09 10.37 5.64
C ALA A 120 -17.04 11.56 5.76
N ARG A 121 -17.20 12.34 4.68
CA ARG A 121 -18.17 13.45 4.63
C ARG A 121 -19.61 12.97 4.75
N GLU A 122 -19.97 11.90 4.07
CA GLU A 122 -21.31 11.30 4.14
C GLU A 122 -21.59 10.77 5.54
N VAL A 123 -20.68 10.00 6.10
CA VAL A 123 -20.79 9.46 7.48
C VAL A 123 -20.86 10.59 8.52
N ALA A 124 -20.05 11.64 8.37
CA ALA A 124 -20.08 12.80 9.24
C ALA A 124 -21.45 13.50 9.21
N ALA A 125 -22.06 13.63 8.03
CA ALA A 125 -23.38 14.20 7.89
C ALA A 125 -24.46 13.33 8.55
N ILE A 126 -24.44 12.01 8.33
CA ILE A 126 -25.39 11.05 8.93
C ILE A 126 -25.28 11.06 10.45
N LEU A 127 -24.07 11.08 10.98
CA LEU A 127 -23.81 11.03 12.43
C LEU A 127 -23.82 12.42 13.10
N ASN A 128 -24.11 13.47 12.36
CA ASN A 128 -24.03 14.86 12.81
C ASN A 128 -22.68 15.18 13.51
N LYS A 129 -21.59 14.76 12.88
CA LYS A 129 -20.21 14.98 13.35
C LYS A 129 -19.50 15.99 12.47
N LYS A 130 -18.48 16.65 13.03
CA LYS A 130 -17.63 17.57 12.28
C LYS A 130 -16.63 16.79 11.43
N LEU A 131 -16.59 17.06 10.12
CA LEU A 131 -15.58 16.52 9.22
C LEU A 131 -14.23 17.22 9.44
N GLY A 132 -13.15 16.46 9.48
CA GLY A 132 -11.79 17.00 9.40
C GLY A 132 -11.55 17.65 8.04
N LEU A 133 -10.86 18.77 8.01
CA LEU A 133 -10.48 19.42 6.75
C LEU A 133 -9.26 18.71 6.17
N LEU A 134 -9.24 18.57 4.84
CA LEU A 134 -8.03 18.19 4.11
C LEU A 134 -6.97 19.26 4.34
N LYS A 135 -5.76 18.83 4.66
CA LYS A 135 -4.60 19.72 4.73
C LYS A 135 -4.13 19.95 3.29
N ASN A 136 -4.37 21.15 2.80
CA ASN A 136 -3.82 21.58 1.52
C ASN A 136 -2.49 22.29 1.79
N GLU A 137 -1.42 21.80 1.20
CA GLU A 137 -0.16 22.54 1.13
C GLU A 137 -0.19 23.40 -0.13
N GLU A 138 0.19 24.67 0.02
CA GLU A 138 0.35 25.54 -1.14
C GLU A 138 1.57 25.06 -1.95
N LEU A 139 1.31 24.70 -3.20
CA LEU A 139 2.38 24.38 -4.13
C LEU A 139 3.16 25.67 -4.43
N SER A 140 4.46 25.64 -4.22
CA SER A 140 5.32 26.72 -4.70
C SER A 140 5.23 26.79 -6.22
N GLU A 141 4.85 27.94 -6.77
CA GLU A 141 4.83 28.15 -8.20
C GLU A 141 6.26 28.01 -8.76
N GLY A 142 6.42 27.00 -9.60
CA GLY A 142 7.65 26.80 -10.35
C GLY A 142 7.71 27.72 -11.57
N LYS A 143 8.85 27.74 -12.27
CA LYS A 143 8.92 28.39 -13.59
C LYS A 143 7.99 27.68 -14.55
N GLU A 144 7.35 28.48 -15.41
CA GLU A 144 6.45 28.01 -16.45
C GLU A 144 7.10 26.87 -17.27
N VAL A 145 6.35 25.77 -17.44
CA VAL A 145 6.79 24.61 -18.23
C VAL A 145 5.98 24.60 -19.50
N ASN A 146 6.63 24.46 -20.64
CA ASN A 146 5.98 24.41 -21.95
C ASN A 146 5.27 23.05 -22.16
N LEU A 147 4.24 22.77 -21.36
CA LEU A 147 3.34 21.63 -21.51
C LEU A 147 2.03 22.11 -22.14
N LYS A 148 1.71 21.59 -23.31
CA LYS A 148 0.49 21.94 -24.03
C LYS A 148 -0.57 20.89 -23.79
N ILE A 149 -1.81 21.34 -23.49
CA ILE A 149 -2.96 20.45 -23.35
C ILE A 149 -4.00 20.90 -24.39
N LYS A 150 -4.39 19.97 -25.26
CA LYS A 150 -5.40 20.20 -26.29
C LYS A 150 -6.58 19.26 -26.05
N ILE A 151 -7.76 19.80 -25.82
CA ILE A 151 -8.99 19.04 -25.71
C ILE A 151 -9.72 19.14 -27.07
N GLU A 152 -9.82 18.01 -27.78
CA GLU A 152 -10.53 17.91 -29.06
C GLU A 152 -11.97 17.40 -28.87
N ASP A 153 -12.28 16.77 -27.75
CA ASP A 153 -13.59 16.27 -27.37
C ASP A 153 -14.13 17.06 -26.16
N ASN A 154 -14.63 18.27 -26.46
CA ASN A 154 -15.15 19.14 -25.41
C ASN A 154 -16.53 18.69 -24.89
N GLU A 155 -17.18 17.74 -25.52
CA GLU A 155 -18.45 17.18 -25.05
C GLU A 155 -18.25 16.21 -23.89
N ASN A 156 -17.25 15.31 -24.00
CA ASN A 156 -16.99 14.28 -23.01
C ASN A 156 -15.86 14.65 -22.01
N CYS A 157 -15.02 15.62 -22.35
CA CYS A 157 -13.95 16.13 -21.48
C CYS A 157 -14.03 17.65 -21.36
N LEU A 158 -14.71 18.12 -20.33
CA LEU A 158 -14.89 19.55 -20.09
C LEU A 158 -13.63 20.24 -19.58
N ARG A 159 -12.76 19.48 -18.90
CA ARG A 159 -11.52 20.00 -18.29
C ARG A 159 -10.48 18.91 -18.18
N TYR A 160 -9.23 19.23 -18.54
CA TYR A 160 -8.06 18.40 -18.31
C TYR A 160 -6.93 19.28 -17.80
N MET A 161 -6.29 18.87 -16.71
CA MET A 161 -5.20 19.63 -16.09
C MET A 161 -3.95 18.78 -16.06
N GLY A 162 -2.80 19.40 -16.27
CA GLY A 162 -1.49 18.77 -16.16
C GLY A 162 -0.56 19.64 -15.34
N VAL A 163 0.24 18.99 -14.52
CA VAL A 163 1.31 19.62 -13.74
C VAL A 163 2.62 18.90 -14.05
N ALA A 164 3.69 19.65 -14.27
CA ALA A 164 5.00 19.07 -14.54
C ALA A 164 5.90 19.19 -13.31
N PHE A 165 6.51 18.10 -12.92
CA PHE A 165 7.49 18.02 -11.84
C PHE A 165 8.88 17.76 -12.40
N LYS A 166 9.91 18.30 -11.74
CA LYS A 166 11.32 18.07 -12.07
C LYS A 166 12.03 17.37 -10.92
N ASN A 167 13.17 16.76 -11.22
CA ASN A 167 14.05 16.12 -10.24
C ASN A 167 13.36 15.01 -9.45
N ILE A 168 12.44 14.30 -10.08
CA ILE A 168 11.77 13.15 -9.47
C ILE A 168 12.76 11.98 -9.41
N LYS A 169 12.89 11.41 -8.21
CA LYS A 169 13.54 10.11 -7.99
C LYS A 169 12.46 9.06 -7.77
N ILE A 170 12.58 7.94 -8.45
CA ILE A 170 11.69 6.80 -8.23
C ILE A 170 12.30 5.97 -7.10
N GLU A 171 11.59 5.92 -5.98
CA GLU A 171 12.00 5.25 -4.76
C GLU A 171 10.79 4.52 -4.16
N PRO A 172 10.96 3.58 -3.22
CA PRO A 172 9.85 3.05 -2.44
C PRO A 172 9.09 4.17 -1.75
N SER A 173 7.78 4.04 -1.66
CA SER A 173 6.93 4.98 -0.92
C SER A 173 7.26 4.98 0.56
N PRO A 174 6.96 6.07 1.30
CA PRO A 174 7.04 6.06 2.75
C PRO A 174 6.19 4.93 3.35
N GLU A 175 6.67 4.31 4.41
CA GLU A 175 6.05 3.14 5.05
C GLU A 175 4.57 3.36 5.42
N TRP A 176 4.24 4.55 5.95
CA TRP A 176 2.85 4.89 6.27
C TRP A 176 1.91 4.81 5.04
N MET A 177 2.39 5.22 3.87
CA MET A 177 1.61 5.17 2.62
C MET A 177 1.47 3.72 2.13
N GLN A 178 2.55 2.94 2.20
CA GLN A 178 2.52 1.52 1.85
C GLN A 178 1.51 0.75 2.72
N ASN A 179 1.50 1.01 4.04
CA ASN A 179 0.57 0.38 4.97
C ASN A 179 -0.89 0.73 4.66
N LEU A 180 -1.20 2.01 4.40
CA LEU A 180 -2.56 2.43 4.03
C LEU A 180 -3.02 1.83 2.69
N LEU A 181 -2.14 1.79 1.68
CA LEU A 181 -2.46 1.16 0.39
C LEU A 181 -2.71 -0.34 0.56
N THR A 182 -1.86 -1.02 1.32
CA THR A 182 -2.01 -2.46 1.60
C THR A 182 -3.31 -2.74 2.34
N ALA A 183 -3.65 -1.95 3.36
CA ALA A 183 -4.92 -2.06 4.09
C ALA A 183 -6.14 -1.86 3.17
N ALA A 184 -6.01 -1.00 2.14
CA ALA A 184 -7.03 -0.79 1.11
C ALA A 184 -7.00 -1.85 -0.02
N GLY A 185 -6.19 -2.90 0.09
CA GLY A 185 -6.07 -3.97 -0.92
C GLY A 185 -5.25 -3.58 -2.16
N VAL A 186 -4.46 -2.51 -2.10
CA VAL A 186 -3.63 -2.04 -3.21
C VAL A 186 -2.17 -2.33 -2.93
N ARG A 187 -1.51 -3.09 -3.80
CA ARG A 187 -0.09 -3.40 -3.68
C ARG A 187 0.79 -2.17 -3.95
N PRO A 188 1.65 -1.74 -3.01
CA PRO A 188 2.63 -0.69 -3.25
C PRO A 188 3.66 -1.10 -4.32
N ILE A 189 4.07 -0.14 -5.16
CA ILE A 189 5.02 -0.37 -6.27
C ILE A 189 6.20 0.60 -6.18
N ASN A 190 5.94 1.90 -6.19
CA ASN A 190 6.91 2.97 -6.03
C ASN A 190 6.17 4.28 -5.74
N ASN A 191 6.89 5.28 -5.26
CA ASN A 191 6.33 6.55 -4.82
C ASN A 191 5.41 7.25 -5.85
N ILE A 192 5.70 7.15 -7.16
CA ILE A 192 4.89 7.81 -8.19
C ILE A 192 3.55 7.09 -8.40
N VAL A 193 3.59 5.76 -8.52
CA VAL A 193 2.40 4.94 -8.70
C VAL A 193 1.55 4.99 -7.42
N ASP A 194 2.19 4.88 -6.28
CA ASP A 194 1.54 4.82 -4.98
C ASP A 194 0.87 6.14 -4.61
N ILE A 195 1.49 7.29 -4.88
CA ILE A 195 0.84 8.60 -4.74
C ILE A 195 -0.41 8.69 -5.61
N SER A 196 -0.35 8.22 -6.86
CA SER A 196 -1.52 8.20 -7.75
C SER A 196 -2.65 7.35 -7.19
N ASN A 197 -2.34 6.15 -6.70
CA ASN A 197 -3.31 5.26 -6.07
C ASN A 197 -3.84 5.83 -4.75
N PHE A 198 -2.97 6.41 -3.94
CA PHE A 198 -3.35 7.02 -2.67
C PHE A 198 -4.34 8.17 -2.87
N VAL A 199 -4.05 9.10 -3.79
CA VAL A 199 -4.95 10.23 -4.12
C VAL A 199 -6.28 9.72 -4.67
N MET A 200 -6.26 8.70 -5.52
CA MET A 200 -7.48 8.09 -6.05
C MET A 200 -8.33 7.49 -4.92
N LEU A 201 -7.74 6.76 -3.98
CA LEU A 201 -8.45 6.18 -2.84
C LEU A 201 -8.91 7.24 -1.84
N GLU A 202 -8.13 8.29 -1.61
CA GLU A 202 -8.48 9.35 -0.67
C GLU A 202 -9.61 10.23 -1.21
N LEU A 203 -9.51 10.69 -2.46
CA LEU A 203 -10.39 11.73 -3.03
C LEU A 203 -11.39 11.21 -4.07
N GLY A 204 -11.27 9.96 -4.50
CA GLY A 204 -12.08 9.42 -5.62
C GLY A 204 -11.64 9.96 -6.98
N GLN A 205 -10.48 10.62 -7.07
CA GLN A 205 -10.01 11.26 -8.29
C GLN A 205 -8.76 10.55 -8.83
N PRO A 206 -8.88 9.75 -9.91
CA PRO A 206 -7.73 9.13 -10.53
C PRO A 206 -6.80 10.17 -11.16
N THR A 207 -5.50 9.94 -11.01
CA THR A 207 -4.45 10.74 -11.62
C THR A 207 -3.56 9.85 -12.49
N HIS A 208 -2.88 10.43 -13.47
CA HIS A 208 -2.00 9.70 -14.38
C HIS A 208 -0.64 10.37 -14.45
N ALA A 209 0.40 9.62 -14.15
CA ALA A 209 1.78 10.07 -14.26
C ALA A 209 2.37 9.65 -15.61
N PHE A 210 3.02 10.57 -16.30
CA PHE A 210 3.69 10.33 -17.57
C PHE A 210 5.14 10.78 -17.48
N ASP A 211 6.06 9.97 -18.00
CA ASP A 211 7.42 10.44 -18.24
C ASP A 211 7.39 11.45 -19.40
N ARG A 212 7.74 12.70 -19.11
CA ARG A 212 7.71 13.79 -20.10
C ARG A 212 8.55 13.50 -21.35
N LYS A 213 9.62 12.74 -21.22
CA LYS A 213 10.47 12.34 -22.36
C LYS A 213 9.69 11.53 -23.42
N ASN A 214 8.59 10.89 -23.01
CA ASN A 214 7.74 10.09 -23.88
C ASN A 214 6.55 10.88 -24.45
N ILE A 215 6.43 12.20 -24.12
CA ILE A 215 5.37 13.07 -24.62
C ILE A 215 5.89 13.83 -25.84
N THR A 216 5.40 13.46 -27.01
CA THR A 216 5.79 14.10 -28.28
C THR A 216 5.38 15.58 -28.27
N ASP A 217 6.30 16.46 -28.65
CA ASP A 217 6.12 17.93 -28.73
C ASP A 217 5.56 18.56 -27.44
N ASP A 218 5.84 17.94 -26.28
CA ASP A 218 5.29 18.37 -25.00
C ASP A 218 3.76 18.56 -25.01
N THR A 219 3.03 17.77 -25.83
CA THR A 219 1.61 17.99 -26.06
C THR A 219 0.78 16.76 -25.70
N ILE A 220 -0.19 16.95 -24.81
CA ILE A 220 -1.21 15.96 -24.47
C ILE A 220 -2.50 16.31 -25.24
N ILE A 221 -3.03 15.35 -26.00
CA ILE A 221 -4.27 15.54 -26.76
C ILE A 221 -5.34 14.61 -26.21
N VAL A 222 -6.43 15.20 -25.74
CA VAL A 222 -7.63 14.48 -25.29
C VAL A 222 -8.62 14.45 -26.43
N LYS A 223 -8.94 13.28 -26.96
CA LYS A 223 -9.83 13.10 -28.10
C LYS A 223 -10.66 11.83 -28.00
N LYS A 224 -11.79 11.82 -28.70
CA LYS A 224 -12.61 10.62 -28.87
C LYS A 224 -11.88 9.57 -29.69
N ALA A 225 -11.93 8.31 -29.24
CA ALA A 225 -11.35 7.20 -29.97
C ALA A 225 -12.05 7.03 -31.35
N LYS A 226 -11.24 6.84 -32.41
CA LYS A 226 -11.76 6.49 -33.73
C LYS A 226 -11.80 4.95 -33.84
N GLY A 227 -12.99 4.37 -33.90
CA GLY A 227 -13.20 2.92 -33.98
C GLY A 227 -13.20 2.21 -32.63
N SER A 228 -13.35 0.88 -32.66
CA SER A 228 -13.31 0.05 -31.45
C SER A 228 -11.88 -0.07 -30.94
N VAL A 229 -11.51 0.73 -29.93
CA VAL A 229 -10.25 0.56 -29.21
C VAL A 229 -10.46 -0.53 -28.17
N ARG A 230 -9.98 -1.73 -28.43
CA ARG A 230 -9.86 -2.76 -27.39
C ARG A 230 -8.69 -2.39 -26.47
N GLY A 231 -9.02 -1.79 -25.33
CA GLY A 231 -8.09 -1.48 -24.25
C GLY A 231 -7.09 -0.37 -24.61
N ALA A 232 -7.20 0.78 -23.96
CA ALA A 232 -6.16 1.79 -23.94
C ALA A 232 -4.98 1.28 -23.08
N VAL A 233 -4.19 0.35 -23.61
CA VAL A 233 -2.90 0.00 -23.05
C VAL A 233 -1.93 1.04 -23.58
N LEU A 234 -1.35 1.84 -22.71
CA LEU A 234 -0.15 2.62 -23.01
C LEU A 234 0.94 1.65 -23.48
N ARG A 235 1.03 1.45 -24.81
CA ARG A 235 2.11 0.65 -25.39
C ARG A 235 3.42 1.40 -25.19
N LYS A 236 4.29 0.88 -24.33
CA LYS A 236 5.72 1.17 -24.45
C LYS A 236 6.13 0.84 -25.88
N HIS A 237 6.50 1.83 -26.68
CA HIS A 237 7.32 1.57 -27.86
C HIS A 237 8.63 0.95 -27.38
N ARG A 238 8.81 -0.34 -27.63
CA ARG A 238 10.14 -0.96 -27.60
C ARG A 238 10.87 -0.47 -28.84
N SER A 239 11.88 0.35 -28.66
CA SER A 239 12.96 0.51 -29.62
C SER A 239 13.83 -0.74 -29.61
#